data_1ffba1fef5b75888d416934421bd3ceb
#
_entry.id   1ffba1fef5b75888d416934421bd3ceb
#
_cell.length_a   1.000
_cell.length_b   1.000
_cell.length_c   1.000
_cell.angle_alpha   90.00
_cell.angle_beta   90.00
_cell.angle_gamma   90.00
#
_symmetry.space_group_name_H-M   'P 1'
#
loop_
_entity.id
_entity.type
_entity.pdbx_description
1 polymer ?
#
loop_
_entity_poly.entity_id
_entity_poly.type
_entity_poly.pdbx_seq_one_letter_code
_entity_poly.pdbx_strand_id
1 'polypeptide(L)'
;GMPPYRWDAMAARDHDYLVEKLRYAENFYHLYRIDHVIGVFRLYTIPLSAPAERGGLDGTFDPPDERQWEDHGTRLLRVMLNATSMLPCGEDLGVVPACSNPTLARLGIPGLDVQRWARDWGTTYDFRDPAQNRKNACAVVSTHDMSNVSAWWEEEAGTVDDYFFRLKCAERRMDADGLRRRLFDAEPAAPGRLRWNPHLRDVPALVRTLERREEDVRDFIDLFLGSHDEKERFWRRLGGAGPAPQKATPAFVRNALESAGRSAAVFSVQLIFDWLSVDRPLPGRPGDYRVNYPGSVGPHNWSVLCPLSLDDHRRWPGNSIIADINRSTDRWPAAR
;
A
#
# COMPACT_ATOMS: atom_id res chain seq x y z
N GLY A 1 19.47 -6.76 -5.96
CA GLY A 1 18.17 -7.45 -6.08
C GLY A 1 18.22 -8.84 -5.46
N MET A 2 17.07 -9.44 -5.26
CA MET A 2 16.97 -10.83 -4.79
C MET A 2 17.06 -11.78 -5.98
N PRO A 3 17.70 -12.96 -5.87
CA PRO A 3 17.72 -13.95 -6.93
C PRO A 3 16.31 -14.56 -7.10
N PRO A 4 15.84 -14.78 -8.34
CA PRO A 4 14.59 -15.47 -8.59
C PRO A 4 14.69 -16.96 -8.27
N TYR A 5 13.56 -17.59 -7.99
CA TYR A 5 13.49 -19.05 -7.89
C TYR A 5 13.68 -19.69 -9.26
N ARG A 6 14.37 -20.82 -9.30
CA ARG A 6 14.45 -21.67 -10.49
C ARG A 6 13.24 -22.61 -10.51
N TRP A 7 12.13 -22.10 -11.03
CA TRP A 7 10.86 -22.83 -11.06
C TRP A 7 10.94 -24.16 -11.84
N ASP A 8 11.75 -24.21 -12.90
CA ASP A 8 12.03 -25.41 -13.67
C ASP A 8 12.68 -26.51 -12.81
N ALA A 9 13.72 -26.15 -12.08
CA ALA A 9 14.44 -27.08 -11.18
C ALA A 9 13.57 -27.51 -10.00
N MET A 10 12.75 -26.60 -9.47
CA MET A 10 11.81 -26.93 -8.41
C MET A 10 10.70 -27.87 -8.90
N ALA A 11 10.17 -27.65 -10.10
CA ALA A 11 9.16 -28.51 -10.72
C ALA A 11 9.67 -29.93 -10.94
N ALA A 12 10.96 -30.09 -11.32
CA ALA A 12 11.60 -31.41 -11.46
C ALA A 12 11.70 -32.20 -10.15
N ARG A 13 11.45 -31.56 -9.01
CA ARG A 13 11.44 -32.13 -7.65
C ARG A 13 10.09 -31.92 -6.94
N ASP A 14 9.00 -31.84 -7.70
CA ASP A 14 7.65 -31.65 -7.16
C ASP A 14 7.52 -30.46 -6.19
N HIS A 15 8.36 -29.41 -6.38
CA HIS A 15 8.42 -28.21 -5.55
C HIS A 15 8.68 -28.52 -4.06
N ASP A 16 9.45 -29.56 -3.77
CA ASP A 16 9.72 -30.11 -2.43
C ASP A 16 10.09 -29.01 -1.39
N TYR A 17 11.02 -28.11 -1.75
CA TYR A 17 11.43 -27.02 -0.87
C TYR A 17 10.25 -26.11 -0.44
N LEU A 18 9.39 -25.74 -1.38
CA LEU A 18 8.24 -24.87 -1.10
C LEU A 18 7.19 -25.60 -0.25
N VAL A 19 6.94 -26.87 -0.58
CA VAL A 19 5.99 -27.74 0.13
C VAL A 19 6.45 -27.96 1.57
N GLU A 20 7.72 -28.31 1.79
CA GLU A 20 8.28 -28.54 3.14
C GLU A 20 8.27 -27.26 3.98
N LYS A 21 8.61 -26.12 3.39
CA LYS A 21 8.56 -24.81 4.05
C LYS A 21 7.15 -24.49 4.55
N LEU A 22 6.13 -24.72 3.73
CA LEU A 22 4.73 -24.45 4.11
C LEU A 22 4.22 -25.43 5.17
N ARG A 23 4.53 -26.72 5.04
CA ARG A 23 4.21 -27.73 6.05
C ARG A 23 4.87 -27.46 7.39
N TYR A 24 6.11 -26.98 7.39
CA TYR A 24 6.75 -26.60 8.64
C TYR A 24 6.05 -25.40 9.29
N ALA A 25 5.72 -24.37 8.49
CA ALA A 25 5.03 -23.17 8.98
C ALA A 25 3.64 -23.47 9.56
N GLU A 26 2.93 -24.48 9.07
CA GLU A 26 1.62 -24.91 9.54
C GLU A 26 1.62 -25.30 11.03
N ASN A 27 2.76 -25.72 11.58
CA ASN A 27 2.88 -26.00 13.02
C ASN A 27 2.68 -24.76 13.91
N PHE A 28 2.79 -23.54 13.34
CA PHE A 28 2.78 -22.29 14.10
C PHE A 28 1.69 -21.32 13.66
N TYR A 29 1.20 -21.42 12.41
CA TYR A 29 0.32 -20.44 11.79
C TYR A 29 -0.90 -21.07 11.14
N HIS A 30 -1.98 -20.30 11.05
CA HIS A 30 -3.21 -20.68 10.37
C HIS A 30 -3.40 -19.91 9.05
N LEU A 31 -2.64 -18.86 8.85
CA LEU A 31 -2.64 -18.03 7.66
C LEU A 31 -1.20 -17.64 7.33
N TYR A 32 -0.86 -17.54 6.05
CA TYR A 32 0.42 -17.02 5.58
C TYR A 32 0.24 -15.99 4.47
N ARG A 33 1.12 -14.98 4.46
CA ARG A 33 1.19 -14.01 3.39
C ARG A 33 2.13 -14.48 2.29
N ILE A 34 1.65 -14.45 1.05
CA ILE A 34 2.49 -14.57 -0.15
C ILE A 34 2.92 -13.15 -0.52
N ASP A 35 4.16 -12.82 -0.23
CA ASP A 35 4.74 -11.53 -0.58
C ASP A 35 4.90 -11.42 -2.09
N HIS A 36 4.56 -10.24 -2.66
CA HIS A 36 4.60 -10.00 -4.11
C HIS A 36 3.96 -11.14 -4.91
N VAL A 37 2.69 -11.48 -4.59
CA VAL A 37 2.02 -12.63 -5.25
C VAL A 37 1.95 -12.49 -6.77
N ILE A 38 2.00 -11.29 -7.31
CA ILE A 38 2.07 -11.06 -8.75
C ILE A 38 3.37 -11.61 -9.37
N GLY A 39 4.43 -11.78 -8.57
CA GLY A 39 5.70 -12.39 -8.97
C GLY A 39 5.61 -13.89 -9.27
N VAL A 40 4.55 -14.59 -8.80
CA VAL A 40 4.32 -15.99 -9.19
C VAL A 40 3.68 -16.11 -10.57
N PHE A 41 3.13 -15.04 -11.13
CA PHE A 41 2.63 -14.97 -12.52
C PHE A 41 3.73 -14.53 -13.46
N ARG A 42 4.47 -13.50 -13.09
CA ARG A 42 5.60 -12.97 -13.83
C ARG A 42 6.57 -12.24 -12.92
N LEU A 43 7.82 -12.41 -13.09
CA LEU A 43 8.86 -11.69 -12.37
C LEU A 43 9.78 -10.97 -13.35
N TYR A 44 10.02 -9.67 -13.13
CA TYR A 44 10.98 -8.93 -13.95
C TYR A 44 12.39 -9.25 -13.48
N THR A 45 13.19 -9.86 -14.35
CA THR A 45 14.54 -10.33 -14.05
C THR A 45 15.57 -9.56 -14.86
N ILE A 46 16.69 -9.22 -14.24
CA ILE A 46 17.79 -8.49 -14.87
C ILE A 46 19.01 -9.43 -14.86
N PRO A 47 19.63 -9.71 -16.02
CA PRO A 47 20.85 -10.53 -16.07
C PRO A 47 21.97 -9.93 -15.22
N LEU A 48 22.72 -10.75 -14.51
CA LEU A 48 23.87 -10.28 -13.72
C LEU A 48 24.95 -9.60 -14.58
N SER A 49 25.00 -9.90 -15.89
CA SER A 49 25.89 -9.27 -16.85
C SER A 49 25.42 -7.90 -17.35
N ALA A 50 24.20 -7.49 -17.03
CA ALA A 50 23.70 -6.19 -17.44
C ALA A 50 24.49 -5.06 -16.75
N PRO A 51 24.89 -4.00 -17.49
CA PRO A 51 25.58 -2.86 -16.90
C PRO A 51 24.71 -2.16 -15.84
N ALA A 52 25.29 -1.85 -14.67
CA ALA A 52 24.57 -1.22 -13.56
C ALA A 52 23.97 0.15 -13.95
N GLU A 53 24.63 0.87 -14.87
CA GLU A 53 24.22 2.19 -15.36
C GLU A 53 22.90 2.14 -16.15
N ARG A 54 22.57 0.97 -16.69
CA ARG A 54 21.31 0.77 -17.43
C ARG A 54 20.13 0.40 -16.52
N GLY A 55 20.41 0.08 -15.26
CA GLY A 55 19.37 -0.25 -14.27
C GLY A 55 18.47 -1.40 -14.75
N GLY A 56 17.15 -1.16 -14.75
CA GLY A 56 16.16 -2.13 -15.18
C GLY A 56 15.94 -2.24 -16.69
N LEU A 57 16.64 -1.47 -17.53
CA LEU A 57 16.35 -1.42 -18.98
C LEU A 57 16.70 -2.71 -19.74
N ASP A 58 17.63 -3.51 -19.21
CA ASP A 58 18.08 -4.77 -19.83
C ASP A 58 17.39 -6.00 -19.25
N GLY A 59 16.32 -5.80 -18.47
CA GLY A 59 15.54 -6.89 -17.89
C GLY A 59 14.45 -7.40 -18.84
N THR A 60 13.93 -8.56 -18.49
CA THR A 60 12.77 -9.18 -19.15
C THR A 60 11.88 -9.86 -18.13
N PHE A 61 10.62 -10.09 -18.47
CA PHE A 61 9.76 -10.91 -17.61
C PHE A 61 10.10 -12.40 -17.75
N ASP A 62 9.93 -13.12 -16.65
CA ASP A 62 9.96 -14.58 -16.58
C ASP A 62 8.60 -15.06 -16.02
N PRO A 63 7.81 -15.83 -16.80
CA PRO A 63 7.97 -16.16 -18.21
C PRO A 63 7.91 -14.92 -19.14
N PRO A 64 8.65 -14.93 -20.25
CA PRO A 64 8.68 -13.77 -21.17
C PRO A 64 7.40 -13.60 -22.00
N ASP A 65 6.61 -14.66 -22.18
CA ASP A 65 5.35 -14.64 -22.93
C ASP A 65 4.17 -14.44 -21.96
N GLU A 66 3.45 -13.33 -22.11
CA GLU A 66 2.29 -12.98 -21.30
C GLU A 66 1.19 -14.06 -21.33
N ARG A 67 1.04 -14.78 -22.41
CA ARG A 67 0.08 -15.87 -22.55
C ARG A 67 0.33 -17.04 -21.58
N GLN A 68 1.53 -17.15 -21.04
CA GLN A 68 1.91 -18.19 -20.07
C GLN A 68 1.67 -17.78 -18.61
N TRP A 69 1.47 -16.48 -18.33
CA TRP A 69 1.44 -15.97 -16.98
C TRP A 69 0.32 -16.59 -16.13
N GLU A 70 -0.89 -16.70 -16.68
CA GLU A 70 -2.02 -17.28 -15.95
C GLU A 70 -1.78 -18.75 -15.59
N ASP A 71 -1.33 -19.56 -16.53
CA ASP A 71 -1.08 -20.99 -16.30
C ASP A 71 0.09 -21.20 -15.34
N HIS A 72 1.16 -20.40 -15.49
CA HIS A 72 2.32 -20.43 -14.60
C HIS A 72 1.92 -20.10 -13.16
N GLY A 73 1.25 -18.96 -12.95
CA GLY A 73 0.79 -18.54 -11.63
C GLY A 73 -0.22 -19.51 -11.01
N THR A 74 -1.19 -19.98 -11.79
CA THR A 74 -2.19 -20.94 -11.32
C THR A 74 -1.54 -22.23 -10.84
N ARG A 75 -0.56 -22.76 -11.58
CA ARG A 75 0.17 -23.98 -11.20
C ARG A 75 0.90 -23.80 -9.87
N LEU A 76 1.67 -22.74 -9.70
CA LEU A 76 2.42 -22.47 -8.47
C LEU A 76 1.50 -22.23 -7.26
N LEU A 77 0.44 -21.44 -7.44
CA LEU A 77 -0.53 -21.22 -6.37
C LEU A 77 -1.25 -22.50 -5.95
N ARG A 78 -1.56 -23.41 -6.88
CA ARG A 78 -2.12 -24.73 -6.54
C ARG A 78 -1.14 -25.60 -5.77
N VAL A 79 0.16 -25.56 -6.09
CA VAL A 79 1.18 -26.24 -5.26
C VAL A 79 1.14 -25.72 -3.82
N MET A 80 1.08 -24.39 -3.64
CA MET A 80 1.03 -23.77 -2.32
C MET A 80 -0.26 -24.13 -1.55
N LEU A 81 -1.42 -24.10 -2.22
CA LEU A 81 -2.71 -24.46 -1.64
C LEU A 81 -2.77 -25.93 -1.21
N ASN A 82 -2.17 -26.84 -1.99
CA ASN A 82 -2.18 -28.26 -1.70
C ASN A 82 -1.13 -28.69 -0.67
N ALA A 83 -0.15 -27.82 -0.39
CA ALA A 83 0.94 -28.13 0.53
C ALA A 83 0.54 -28.08 2.02
N THR A 84 -0.48 -27.28 2.36
CA THR A 84 -0.84 -26.96 3.75
C THR A 84 -2.32 -26.63 3.88
N SER A 85 -2.87 -26.75 5.07
CA SER A 85 -4.22 -26.29 5.43
C SER A 85 -4.29 -24.80 5.79
N MET A 86 -3.15 -24.11 5.90
CA MET A 86 -3.12 -22.68 6.16
C MET A 86 -3.78 -21.89 5.02
N LEU A 87 -4.51 -20.83 5.35
CA LEU A 87 -5.08 -19.92 4.37
C LEU A 87 -3.98 -18.99 3.80
N PRO A 88 -3.73 -18.97 2.48
CA PRO A 88 -2.88 -17.95 1.88
C PRO A 88 -3.58 -16.59 1.81
N CYS A 89 -2.81 -15.50 1.91
CA CYS A 89 -3.23 -14.14 1.60
C CYS A 89 -2.18 -13.53 0.67
N GLY A 90 -2.57 -13.17 -0.55
CA GLY A 90 -1.64 -12.64 -1.55
C GLY A 90 -1.45 -11.13 -1.42
N GLU A 91 -0.20 -10.66 -1.40
CA GLU A 91 0.07 -9.24 -1.57
C GLU A 91 0.05 -8.91 -3.07
N ASP A 92 -1.08 -8.42 -3.55
CA ASP A 92 -1.41 -8.16 -4.96
C ASP A 92 -1.36 -6.66 -5.30
N LEU A 93 -0.36 -5.98 -4.77
CA LEU A 93 -0.14 -4.54 -4.95
C LEU A 93 0.85 -4.26 -6.09
N GLY A 94 0.79 -3.05 -6.66
CA GLY A 94 1.69 -2.59 -7.72
C GLY A 94 1.09 -2.71 -9.12
N VAL A 95 1.93 -3.02 -10.12
CA VAL A 95 1.50 -3.20 -11.52
C VAL A 95 0.99 -4.62 -11.72
N VAL A 96 -0.30 -4.81 -11.50
CA VAL A 96 -0.93 -6.13 -11.44
C VAL A 96 -1.25 -6.65 -12.85
N PRO A 97 -0.78 -7.86 -13.25
CA PRO A 97 -1.17 -8.50 -14.49
C PRO A 97 -2.69 -8.74 -14.55
N ALA A 98 -3.29 -8.58 -15.72
CA ALA A 98 -4.74 -8.72 -15.89
C ALA A 98 -5.28 -10.10 -15.44
N CYS A 99 -4.50 -11.17 -15.57
CA CYS A 99 -4.85 -12.53 -15.15
C CYS A 99 -4.77 -12.75 -13.63
N SER A 100 -4.05 -11.92 -12.88
CA SER A 100 -3.72 -12.16 -11.47
C SER A 100 -4.97 -12.15 -10.58
N ASN A 101 -5.70 -11.03 -10.52
CA ASN A 101 -6.88 -10.90 -9.65
C ASN A 101 -7.99 -11.93 -9.95
N PRO A 102 -8.37 -12.21 -11.23
CA PRO A 102 -9.33 -13.28 -11.53
C PRO A 102 -8.85 -14.65 -11.05
N THR A 103 -7.56 -14.95 -11.17
CA THR A 103 -6.99 -16.21 -10.73
C THR A 103 -6.99 -16.34 -9.20
N LEU A 104 -6.56 -15.30 -8.47
CA LEU A 104 -6.64 -15.28 -7.00
C LEU A 104 -8.07 -15.47 -6.51
N ALA A 105 -9.04 -14.77 -7.13
CA ALA A 105 -10.45 -14.90 -6.79
C ALA A 105 -10.98 -16.33 -7.04
N ARG A 106 -10.65 -16.93 -8.18
CA ARG A 106 -11.03 -18.31 -8.53
C ARG A 106 -10.43 -19.35 -7.57
N LEU A 107 -9.23 -19.10 -7.07
CA LEU A 107 -8.54 -19.97 -6.12
C LEU A 107 -8.91 -19.68 -4.65
N GLY A 108 -9.76 -18.69 -4.38
CA GLY A 108 -10.17 -18.31 -3.04
C GLY A 108 -9.06 -17.63 -2.22
N ILE A 109 -8.04 -17.09 -2.85
CA ILE A 109 -6.90 -16.43 -2.19
C ILE A 109 -7.26 -14.95 -1.97
N PRO A 110 -7.38 -14.46 -0.71
CA PRO A 110 -7.57 -13.05 -0.42
C PRO A 110 -6.40 -12.20 -0.89
N GLY A 111 -6.70 -11.02 -1.46
CA GLY A 111 -5.71 -9.99 -1.73
C GLY A 111 -5.63 -8.94 -0.61
N LEU A 112 -4.88 -7.85 -0.81
CA LEU A 112 -4.81 -6.72 0.11
C LEU A 112 -5.60 -5.52 -0.44
N ASP A 113 -6.50 -4.95 0.37
CA ASP A 113 -7.17 -3.68 0.10
C ASP A 113 -6.65 -2.60 1.06
N VAL A 114 -5.74 -1.76 0.55
CA VAL A 114 -5.17 -0.65 1.33
C VAL A 114 -6.10 0.55 1.25
N GLN A 115 -6.63 0.99 2.37
CA GLN A 115 -7.68 2.02 2.46
C GLN A 115 -7.34 3.30 1.70
N ARG A 116 -6.11 3.83 1.87
CA ARG A 116 -5.67 5.07 1.21
C ARG A 116 -5.52 4.95 -0.31
N TRP A 117 -5.48 3.73 -0.86
CA TRP A 117 -5.39 3.44 -2.29
C TRP A 117 -6.71 2.98 -2.90
N ALA A 118 -7.72 2.69 -2.08
CA ALA A 118 -9.06 2.33 -2.54
C ALA A 118 -9.79 3.57 -3.06
N ARG A 119 -9.53 3.94 -4.30
CA ARG A 119 -10.07 5.13 -4.97
C ARG A 119 -10.59 4.83 -6.36
N ASP A 120 -11.40 5.71 -6.89
CA ASP A 120 -11.87 5.70 -8.27
C ASP A 120 -10.88 6.42 -9.19
N TRP A 121 -9.70 5.80 -9.34
CA TRP A 121 -8.59 6.30 -10.14
C TRP A 121 -9.00 6.56 -11.59
N GLY A 122 -8.52 7.66 -12.17
CA GLY A 122 -8.80 8.03 -13.56
C GLY A 122 -10.19 8.61 -13.81
N THR A 123 -11.03 8.71 -12.77
CA THR A 123 -12.38 9.29 -12.84
C THR A 123 -12.53 10.41 -11.80
N THR A 124 -13.12 10.13 -10.63
CA THR A 124 -13.34 11.15 -9.59
C THR A 124 -12.15 11.30 -8.63
N TYR A 125 -11.26 10.31 -8.54
CA TYR A 125 -10.18 10.19 -7.55
C TYR A 125 -10.68 10.17 -6.09
N ASP A 126 -11.98 10.02 -5.87
CA ASP A 126 -12.58 9.91 -4.54
C ASP A 126 -12.27 8.56 -3.89
N PHE A 127 -12.24 8.55 -2.57
CA PHE A 127 -12.09 7.32 -1.81
C PHE A 127 -13.37 6.49 -1.89
N ARG A 128 -13.23 5.21 -2.22
CA ARG A 128 -14.35 4.27 -2.30
C ARG A 128 -14.97 4.03 -0.94
N ASP A 129 -16.25 3.68 -0.96
CA ASP A 129 -16.91 3.18 0.22
C ASP A 129 -16.29 1.82 0.61
N PRO A 130 -15.85 1.62 1.88
CA PRO A 130 -15.33 0.34 2.33
C PRO A 130 -16.26 -0.85 2.10
N ALA A 131 -17.58 -0.63 2.10
CA ALA A 131 -18.56 -1.65 1.75
C ALA A 131 -18.43 -2.17 0.30
N GLN A 132 -17.74 -1.42 -0.58
CA GLN A 132 -17.48 -1.81 -1.97
C GLN A 132 -16.14 -2.53 -2.14
N ASN A 133 -15.35 -2.71 -1.08
CA ASN A 133 -14.12 -3.46 -1.13
C ASN A 133 -14.38 -4.93 -1.51
N ARG A 134 -13.36 -5.58 -2.04
CA ARG A 134 -13.42 -7.01 -2.36
C ARG A 134 -13.74 -7.82 -1.10
N LYS A 135 -14.72 -8.73 -1.17
CA LYS A 135 -15.01 -9.65 -0.06
C LYS A 135 -13.80 -10.55 0.24
N ASN A 136 -13.21 -11.10 -0.81
CA ASN A 136 -12.03 -11.95 -0.71
C ASN A 136 -10.77 -11.09 -0.63
N ALA A 137 -10.62 -10.36 0.47
CA ALA A 137 -9.49 -9.48 0.73
C ALA A 137 -9.21 -9.34 2.24
N CYS A 138 -8.04 -8.80 2.53
CA CYS A 138 -7.64 -8.27 3.82
C CYS A 138 -7.61 -6.75 3.75
N ALA A 139 -8.51 -6.08 4.46
CA ALA A 139 -8.52 -4.62 4.56
C ALA A 139 -7.46 -4.14 5.54
N VAL A 140 -6.63 -3.22 5.10
CA VAL A 140 -5.57 -2.62 5.89
C VAL A 140 -5.60 -1.09 5.77
N VAL A 141 -5.32 -0.38 6.86
CA VAL A 141 -5.09 1.06 6.83
C VAL A 141 -3.65 1.33 6.39
N SER A 142 -2.71 0.58 6.95
CA SER A 142 -1.28 0.66 6.67
C SER A 142 -0.65 -0.73 6.65
N THR A 143 0.48 -0.86 5.94
CA THR A 143 1.37 -2.04 5.99
C THR A 143 2.74 -1.65 6.54
N HIS A 144 3.60 -2.63 6.78
CA HIS A 144 4.98 -2.39 7.20
C HIS A 144 5.83 -1.63 6.16
N ASP A 145 5.45 -1.65 4.88
CA ASP A 145 6.18 -1.02 3.77
C ASP A 145 5.76 0.42 3.47
N MET A 146 4.83 0.95 4.25
CA MET A 146 4.35 2.33 4.12
C MET A 146 4.28 3.03 5.48
N SER A 147 4.06 4.31 5.47
CA SER A 147 3.84 5.09 6.67
C SER A 147 2.58 4.63 7.41
N ASN A 148 2.60 4.56 8.74
CA ASN A 148 1.40 4.42 9.54
C ASN A 148 0.41 5.54 9.21
N VAL A 149 -0.86 5.40 9.59
CA VAL A 149 -1.92 6.34 9.19
C VAL A 149 -1.67 7.77 9.69
N SER A 150 -1.09 7.91 10.86
CA SER A 150 -0.78 9.23 11.44
C SER A 150 0.34 9.93 10.66
N ALA A 151 1.41 9.21 10.33
CA ALA A 151 2.51 9.74 9.53
C ALA A 151 2.05 10.08 8.11
N TRP A 152 1.29 9.19 7.47
CA TRP A 152 0.71 9.49 6.18
C TRP A 152 -0.14 10.76 6.20
N TRP A 153 -1.00 10.89 7.20
CA TRP A 153 -1.87 12.06 7.33
C TRP A 153 -1.11 13.37 7.49
N GLU A 154 -0.09 13.37 8.32
CA GLU A 154 0.66 14.59 8.64
C GLU A 154 1.69 14.97 7.58
N GLU A 155 2.35 13.98 6.98
CA GLU A 155 3.54 14.19 6.15
C GLU A 155 3.29 13.98 4.64
N GLU A 156 2.36 13.07 4.26
CA GLU A 156 2.19 12.66 2.86
C GLU A 156 0.87 13.09 2.25
N ALA A 157 -0.26 12.95 2.97
CA ALA A 157 -1.58 13.22 2.44
C ALA A 157 -1.71 14.66 1.94
N GLY A 158 -2.21 14.84 0.73
CA GLY A 158 -2.34 16.14 0.09
C GLY A 158 -1.02 16.73 -0.43
N THR A 159 0.00 15.88 -0.59
CA THR A 159 1.32 16.28 -1.11
C THR A 159 1.75 15.39 -2.27
N VAL A 160 2.78 15.83 -2.99
CA VAL A 160 3.40 15.12 -4.11
C VAL A 160 4.81 14.72 -3.73
N ASP A 161 5.22 13.52 -4.11
CA ASP A 161 6.61 13.07 -3.96
C ASP A 161 7.52 13.81 -4.94
N ASP A 162 8.58 14.48 -4.44
CA ASP A 162 9.50 15.30 -5.27
C ASP A 162 10.27 14.43 -6.27
N TYR A 163 10.68 13.22 -5.89
CA TYR A 163 11.37 12.31 -6.80
C TYR A 163 10.45 11.88 -7.95
N PHE A 164 9.21 11.50 -7.63
CA PHE A 164 8.24 11.10 -8.64
C PHE A 164 7.86 12.26 -9.57
N PHE A 165 7.71 13.48 -9.04
CA PHE A 165 7.49 14.68 -9.83
C PHE A 165 8.65 14.93 -10.81
N ARG A 166 9.90 14.85 -10.31
CA ARG A 166 11.10 15.03 -11.15
C ARG A 166 11.21 13.95 -12.23
N LEU A 167 10.88 12.72 -11.91
CA LEU A 167 10.85 11.63 -12.88
C LEU A 167 9.88 11.94 -14.03
N LYS A 168 8.66 12.40 -13.72
CA LYS A 168 7.68 12.80 -14.74
C LYS A 168 8.15 13.99 -15.58
N CYS A 169 8.80 14.96 -14.97
CA CYS A 169 9.41 16.06 -15.71
C CYS A 169 10.49 15.57 -16.68
N ALA A 170 11.34 14.65 -16.25
CA ALA A 170 12.39 14.08 -17.08
C ALA A 170 11.82 13.27 -18.27
N GLU A 171 10.82 12.45 -18.06
CA GLU A 171 10.10 11.69 -19.10
C GLU A 171 9.53 12.62 -20.20
N ARG A 172 9.10 13.81 -19.80
CA ARG A 172 8.52 14.83 -20.69
C ARG A 172 9.52 15.89 -21.16
N ARG A 173 10.79 15.77 -20.77
CA ARG A 173 11.85 16.78 -21.06
C ARG A 173 11.45 18.19 -20.63
N MET A 174 10.84 18.32 -19.44
CA MET A 174 10.41 19.58 -18.84
C MET A 174 11.41 20.04 -17.78
N ASP A 175 11.53 21.36 -17.60
CA ASP A 175 12.35 21.96 -16.53
C ASP A 175 11.70 21.70 -15.16
N ALA A 176 12.20 20.71 -14.45
CA ALA A 176 11.68 20.31 -13.14
C ALA A 176 11.81 21.42 -12.10
N ASP A 177 12.94 22.15 -12.08
CA ASP A 177 13.16 23.21 -11.08
C ASP A 177 12.32 24.45 -11.34
N GLY A 178 12.16 24.83 -12.60
CA GLY A 178 11.25 25.90 -13.01
C GLY A 178 9.80 25.58 -12.67
N LEU A 179 9.35 24.37 -13.01
CA LEU A 179 7.99 23.92 -12.70
C LEU A 179 7.76 23.76 -11.21
N ARG A 180 8.72 23.24 -10.44
CA ARG A 180 8.61 23.14 -8.99
C ARG A 180 8.30 24.49 -8.35
N ARG A 181 9.01 25.54 -8.73
CA ARG A 181 8.77 26.91 -8.21
C ARG A 181 7.39 27.48 -8.58
N ARG A 182 6.83 27.06 -9.70
CA ARG A 182 5.52 27.55 -10.19
C ARG A 182 4.34 26.76 -9.62
N LEU A 183 4.52 25.45 -9.42
CA LEU A 183 3.46 24.53 -9.04
C LEU A 183 3.34 24.30 -7.53
N PHE A 184 4.42 24.47 -6.79
CA PHE A 184 4.45 24.10 -5.38
C PHE A 184 4.91 25.26 -4.49
N ASP A 185 4.56 25.16 -3.20
CA ASP A 185 5.05 26.07 -2.18
C ASP A 185 6.58 26.05 -2.11
N ALA A 186 7.16 27.17 -1.72
CA ALA A 186 8.62 27.31 -1.58
C ALA A 186 9.15 26.34 -0.52
N GLU A 187 8.43 26.21 0.61
CA GLU A 187 8.77 25.32 1.70
C GLU A 187 8.16 23.94 1.47
N PRO A 188 8.93 22.84 1.58
CA PRO A 188 8.40 21.49 1.47
C PRO A 188 7.44 21.19 2.63
N ALA A 189 6.40 20.39 2.36
CA ALA A 189 5.46 19.95 3.38
C ALA A 189 6.10 19.02 4.41
N ALA A 190 7.04 18.18 3.95
CA ALA A 190 7.89 17.29 4.71
C ALA A 190 9.14 16.98 3.84
N PRO A 191 10.17 16.31 4.35
CA PRO A 191 11.32 15.93 3.53
C PRO A 191 10.90 15.14 2.28
N GLY A 192 11.25 15.65 1.10
CA GLY A 192 10.89 15.04 -0.18
C GLY A 192 9.41 15.17 -0.58
N ARG A 193 8.61 16.00 0.11
CA ARG A 193 7.18 16.16 -0.16
C ARG A 193 6.83 17.59 -0.54
N LEU A 194 6.15 17.76 -1.66
CA LEU A 194 5.76 19.05 -2.25
C LEU A 194 4.27 19.31 -2.00
N ARG A 195 3.93 20.52 -1.57
CA ARG A 195 2.54 20.97 -1.44
C ARG A 195 2.18 21.84 -2.62
N TRP A 196 1.03 21.59 -3.23
CA TRP A 196 0.51 22.43 -4.30
C TRP A 196 0.36 23.88 -3.86
N ASN A 197 0.74 24.79 -4.73
CA ASN A 197 0.57 26.21 -4.49
C ASN A 197 -0.94 26.54 -4.37
N PRO A 198 -1.39 27.29 -3.35
CA PRO A 198 -2.81 27.59 -3.11
C PRO A 198 -3.55 28.29 -4.26
N HIS A 199 -2.84 28.90 -5.21
CA HIS A 199 -3.49 29.47 -6.40
C HIS A 199 -3.90 28.42 -7.44
N LEU A 200 -3.37 27.20 -7.37
CA LEU A 200 -3.77 26.08 -8.22
C LEU A 200 -5.03 25.42 -7.64
N ARG A 201 -6.19 25.96 -7.99
CA ARG A 201 -7.47 25.52 -7.43
C ARG A 201 -8.16 24.45 -8.26
N ASP A 202 -7.78 24.32 -9.53
CA ASP A 202 -8.44 23.45 -10.49
C ASP A 202 -7.48 23.03 -11.63
N VAL A 203 -7.91 22.06 -12.41
CA VAL A 203 -7.17 21.56 -13.58
C VAL A 203 -6.89 22.67 -14.60
N PRO A 204 -7.83 23.57 -14.94
CA PRO A 204 -7.52 24.68 -15.83
C PRO A 204 -6.37 25.58 -15.33
N ALA A 205 -6.28 25.86 -14.03
CA ALA A 205 -5.18 26.63 -13.45
C ALA A 205 -3.84 25.88 -13.57
N LEU A 206 -3.83 24.57 -13.32
CA LEU A 206 -2.65 23.70 -13.51
C LEU A 206 -2.19 23.73 -14.98
N VAL A 207 -3.09 23.49 -15.92
CA VAL A 207 -2.78 23.42 -17.36
C VAL A 207 -2.21 24.75 -17.86
N ARG A 208 -2.81 25.89 -17.46
CA ARG A 208 -2.26 27.23 -17.76
C ARG A 208 -0.85 27.39 -17.19
N THR A 209 -0.60 26.95 -15.97
CA THR A 209 0.71 27.04 -15.33
C THR A 209 1.76 26.16 -16.00
N LEU A 210 1.35 25.00 -16.52
CA LEU A 210 2.23 24.09 -17.27
C LEU A 210 2.55 24.61 -18.68
N GLU A 211 1.74 25.55 -19.23
CA GLU A 211 1.89 26.08 -20.60
C GLU A 211 1.91 24.97 -21.66
N ARG A 212 1.04 23.98 -21.48
CA ARG A 212 0.87 22.83 -22.37
C ARG A 212 -0.61 22.58 -22.64
N ARG A 213 -0.89 21.75 -23.64
CA ARG A 213 -2.27 21.28 -23.86
C ARG A 213 -2.60 20.20 -22.82
N GLU A 214 -3.85 20.11 -22.44
CA GLU A 214 -4.34 19.15 -21.43
C GLU A 214 -3.96 17.71 -21.79
N GLU A 215 -4.10 17.35 -23.06
CA GLU A 215 -3.77 16.01 -23.57
C GLU A 215 -2.28 15.64 -23.42
N ASP A 216 -1.38 16.65 -23.43
CA ASP A 216 0.06 16.44 -23.32
C ASP A 216 0.55 16.29 -21.87
N VAL A 217 -0.29 16.63 -20.89
CA VAL A 217 0.07 16.68 -19.46
C VAL A 217 -0.90 15.89 -18.58
N ARG A 218 -1.55 14.88 -19.14
CA ARG A 218 -2.55 14.07 -18.44
C ARG A 218 -2.02 13.48 -17.14
N ASP A 219 -0.79 13.02 -17.11
CA ASP A 219 -0.14 12.48 -15.93
C ASP A 219 0.09 13.51 -14.80
N PHE A 220 0.31 14.79 -15.13
CA PHE A 220 0.33 15.87 -14.14
C PHE A 220 -1.08 16.20 -13.63
N ILE A 221 -2.09 16.10 -14.49
CA ILE A 221 -3.49 16.25 -14.09
C ILE A 221 -3.88 15.13 -13.13
N ASP A 222 -3.53 13.89 -13.45
CA ASP A 222 -3.79 12.72 -12.60
C ASP A 222 -3.08 12.87 -11.25
N LEU A 223 -1.84 13.38 -11.24
CA LEU A 223 -1.09 13.68 -10.03
C LEU A 223 -1.77 14.76 -9.19
N PHE A 224 -2.26 15.83 -9.83
CA PHE A 224 -3.00 16.89 -9.17
C PHE A 224 -4.32 16.39 -8.59
N LEU A 225 -5.15 15.76 -9.40
CA LEU A 225 -6.45 15.22 -8.97
C LEU A 225 -6.30 14.14 -7.89
N GLY A 226 -5.20 13.39 -7.91
CA GLY A 226 -4.89 12.38 -6.90
C GLY A 226 -4.50 12.96 -5.54
N SER A 227 -3.82 14.12 -5.50
CA SER A 227 -3.24 14.67 -4.26
C SER A 227 -3.87 15.97 -3.79
N HIS A 228 -4.33 16.85 -4.70
CA HIS A 228 -5.06 18.05 -4.30
C HIS A 228 -6.33 17.65 -3.52
N ASP A 229 -6.69 18.36 -2.47
CA ASP A 229 -7.85 18.09 -1.59
C ASP A 229 -7.91 16.66 -0.99
N GLU A 230 -6.82 15.90 -1.02
CA GLU A 230 -6.80 14.52 -0.55
C GLU A 230 -7.25 14.40 0.91
N LYS A 231 -6.78 15.30 1.79
CA LYS A 231 -7.16 15.31 3.21
C LYS A 231 -8.65 15.55 3.39
N GLU A 232 -9.22 16.53 2.72
CA GLU A 232 -10.64 16.87 2.81
C GLU A 232 -11.51 15.74 2.27
N ARG A 233 -11.11 15.11 1.17
CA ARG A 233 -11.82 13.96 0.59
C ARG A 233 -11.78 12.74 1.52
N PHE A 234 -10.61 12.43 2.08
CA PHE A 234 -10.48 11.32 3.03
C PHE A 234 -11.26 11.58 4.32
N TRP A 235 -11.14 12.80 4.88
CA TRP A 235 -11.87 13.19 6.08
C TRP A 235 -13.38 13.06 5.92
N ARG A 236 -13.92 13.56 4.81
CA ARG A 236 -15.36 13.37 4.47
C ARG A 236 -15.72 11.90 4.34
N ARG A 237 -14.89 11.08 3.71
CA ARG A 237 -15.12 9.63 3.58
C ARG A 237 -15.16 8.95 4.94
N LEU A 238 -14.38 9.39 5.90
CA LEU A 238 -14.40 8.88 7.27
C LEU A 238 -15.61 9.38 8.10
N GLY A 239 -16.51 10.16 7.52
CA GLY A 239 -17.64 10.77 8.23
C GLY A 239 -17.25 11.98 9.09
N GLY A 240 -16.09 12.57 8.85
CA GLY A 240 -15.61 13.74 9.58
C GLY A 240 -16.43 14.98 9.28
N ALA A 241 -16.75 15.76 10.33
CA ALA A 241 -17.45 17.04 10.22
C ALA A 241 -16.44 18.20 10.22
N GLY A 242 -16.78 19.26 9.47
CA GLY A 242 -15.92 20.45 9.37
C GLY A 242 -14.64 20.22 8.57
N PRO A 243 -13.66 21.14 8.66
CA PRO A 243 -12.40 21.04 7.94
C PRO A 243 -11.57 19.86 8.46
N ALA A 244 -10.79 19.26 7.56
CA ALA A 244 -9.87 18.17 7.90
C ALA A 244 -8.84 18.64 8.95
N PRO A 245 -8.60 17.86 10.02
CA PRO A 245 -7.62 18.22 11.04
C PRO A 245 -6.20 18.23 10.46
N GLN A 246 -5.37 19.19 10.86
CA GLN A 246 -3.98 19.27 10.41
C GLN A 246 -3.13 18.11 10.99
N LYS A 247 -3.41 17.72 12.22
CA LYS A 247 -2.74 16.64 12.94
C LYS A 247 -3.61 15.38 13.00
N ALA A 248 -2.98 14.22 13.02
CA ALA A 248 -3.65 12.95 13.24
C ALA A 248 -4.07 12.85 14.70
N THR A 249 -5.32 13.22 14.97
CA THR A 249 -5.90 13.06 16.30
C THR A 249 -6.32 11.62 16.57
N PRO A 250 -6.43 11.17 17.83
CA PRO A 250 -7.00 9.87 18.15
C PRO A 250 -8.38 9.62 17.52
N ALA A 251 -9.22 10.64 17.42
CA ALA A 251 -10.52 10.56 16.76
C ALA A 251 -10.37 10.27 15.25
N PHE A 252 -9.42 10.92 14.56
CA PHE A 252 -9.11 10.63 13.16
C PHE A 252 -8.66 9.17 12.98
N VAL A 253 -7.74 8.69 13.83
CA VAL A 253 -7.23 7.31 13.76
C VAL A 253 -8.35 6.30 14.02
N ARG A 254 -9.21 6.54 15.00
CA ARG A 254 -10.39 5.70 15.27
C ARG A 254 -11.29 5.62 14.04
N ASN A 255 -11.64 6.75 13.44
CA ASN A 255 -12.50 6.80 12.26
C ASN A 255 -11.87 6.03 11.07
N ALA A 256 -10.55 6.12 10.89
CA ALA A 256 -9.84 5.37 9.84
C ALA A 256 -9.91 3.86 10.07
N LEU A 257 -9.66 3.41 11.31
CA LEU A 257 -9.71 2.01 11.70
C LEU A 257 -11.14 1.44 11.66
N GLU A 258 -12.14 2.20 12.12
CA GLU A 258 -13.54 1.83 12.00
C GLU A 258 -13.96 1.71 10.53
N SER A 259 -13.54 2.65 9.69
CA SER A 259 -13.82 2.59 8.25
C SER A 259 -13.24 1.33 7.61
N ALA A 260 -12.00 0.97 7.93
CA ALA A 260 -11.40 -0.29 7.48
C ALA A 260 -12.13 -1.52 8.07
N GLY A 261 -12.55 -1.44 9.33
CA GLY A 261 -13.35 -2.48 9.99
C GLY A 261 -14.70 -2.72 9.31
N ARG A 262 -15.36 -1.68 8.83
CA ARG A 262 -16.66 -1.76 8.10
C ARG A 262 -16.51 -2.23 6.65
N SER A 263 -15.31 -2.52 6.19
CA SER A 263 -15.11 -3.00 4.82
C SER A 263 -15.81 -4.34 4.58
N ALA A 264 -16.17 -4.61 3.32
CA ALA A 264 -16.71 -5.91 2.93
C ALA A 264 -15.66 -7.04 2.99
N ALA A 265 -14.38 -6.72 3.16
CA ALA A 265 -13.29 -7.68 3.19
C ALA A 265 -13.44 -8.68 4.35
N VAL A 266 -13.15 -9.95 4.10
CA VAL A 266 -13.27 -11.03 5.10
C VAL A 266 -12.32 -10.84 6.28
N PHE A 267 -11.17 -10.23 6.06
CA PHE A 267 -10.20 -9.90 7.10
C PHE A 267 -10.00 -8.39 7.23
N SER A 268 -9.73 -7.95 8.46
CA SER A 268 -9.25 -6.60 8.77
C SER A 268 -8.02 -6.74 9.67
N VAL A 269 -6.83 -6.48 9.12
CA VAL A 269 -5.55 -6.59 9.82
C VAL A 269 -4.86 -5.24 9.80
N GLN A 270 -4.54 -4.70 10.98
CA GLN A 270 -4.04 -3.35 11.10
C GLN A 270 -2.64 -3.34 11.73
N LEU A 271 -1.83 -2.37 11.33
CA LEU A 271 -0.51 -2.16 11.91
C LEU A 271 -0.64 -1.81 13.40
N ILE A 272 0.22 -2.40 14.23
CA ILE A 272 0.20 -2.15 15.69
C ILE A 272 0.31 -0.66 16.02
N PHE A 273 1.10 0.11 15.28
CA PHE A 273 1.28 1.54 15.50
C PHE A 273 0.03 2.37 15.18
N ASP A 274 -0.82 1.91 14.25
CA ASP A 274 -2.13 2.51 14.02
C ASP A 274 -3.06 2.25 15.21
N TRP A 275 -3.10 1.01 15.73
CA TRP A 275 -3.86 0.69 16.93
C TRP A 275 -3.41 1.47 18.14
N LEU A 276 -2.11 1.63 18.39
CA LEU A 276 -1.58 2.36 19.53
C LEU A 276 -1.94 3.84 19.53
N SER A 277 -2.28 4.38 18.37
CA SER A 277 -2.67 5.80 18.21
C SER A 277 -4.15 6.08 18.48
N VAL A 278 -4.99 5.08 18.84
CA VAL A 278 -6.43 5.28 19.10
C VAL A 278 -6.73 6.00 20.40
N ASP A 279 -5.86 5.93 21.40
CA ASP A 279 -6.02 6.55 22.71
C ASP A 279 -5.31 7.90 22.76
N ARG A 280 -4.08 7.95 22.32
CA ARG A 280 -3.22 9.14 22.28
C ARG A 280 -2.24 9.05 21.11
N PRO A 281 -1.71 10.20 20.65
CA PRO A 281 -0.62 10.17 19.66
C PRO A 281 0.59 9.38 20.18
N LEU A 282 1.30 8.72 19.29
CA LEU A 282 2.58 8.09 19.61
C LEU A 282 3.61 9.14 20.05
N PRO A 283 4.53 8.81 20.96
CA PRO A 283 5.61 9.72 21.35
C PRO A 283 6.50 10.10 20.14
N GLY A 284 6.94 11.35 20.06
CA GLY A 284 7.78 11.83 18.96
C GLY A 284 6.99 12.12 17.69
N ARG A 285 7.62 11.92 16.53
CA ARG A 285 6.97 12.12 15.23
C ARG A 285 6.33 10.81 14.76
N PRO A 286 5.13 10.85 14.17
CA PRO A 286 4.49 9.63 13.65
C PRO A 286 5.37 8.86 12.64
N GLY A 287 6.16 9.56 11.82
CA GLY A 287 7.07 8.96 10.85
C GLY A 287 8.20 8.12 11.48
N ASP A 288 8.57 8.35 12.73
CA ASP A 288 9.58 7.59 13.45
C ASP A 288 9.14 6.12 13.69
N TYR A 289 7.84 5.82 13.53
CA TYR A 289 7.26 4.46 13.64
C TYR A 289 7.05 3.77 12.30
N ARG A 290 7.69 4.22 11.25
CA ARG A 290 7.72 3.49 9.98
C ARG A 290 8.61 2.26 10.11
N VAL A 291 8.10 1.08 9.72
CA VAL A 291 8.80 -0.20 9.92
C VAL A 291 9.85 -0.44 8.85
N ASN A 292 9.48 -0.22 7.57
CA ASN A 292 10.36 -0.49 6.45
C ASN A 292 10.26 0.59 5.36
N TYR A 293 11.39 0.85 4.70
CA TYR A 293 11.50 1.70 3.52
C TYR A 293 11.91 0.83 2.33
N PRO A 294 10.95 0.37 1.51
CA PRO A 294 11.21 -0.51 0.38
C PRO A 294 12.29 0.06 -0.56
N GLY A 295 13.17 -0.82 -1.04
CA GLY A 295 14.27 -0.43 -1.92
C GLY A 295 15.48 0.22 -1.22
N SER A 296 15.44 0.36 0.10
CA SER A 296 16.58 0.88 0.88
C SER A 296 17.19 -0.20 1.77
N VAL A 297 18.47 -0.02 2.07
CA VAL A 297 19.21 -0.82 3.06
C VAL A 297 19.75 0.14 4.11
N GLY A 298 19.35 -0.04 5.37
CA GLY A 298 19.76 0.86 6.44
C GLY A 298 19.34 0.36 7.82
N PRO A 299 19.96 0.90 8.89
CA PRO A 299 19.70 0.46 10.26
C PRO A 299 18.30 0.81 10.77
N HIS A 300 17.58 1.68 10.07
CA HIS A 300 16.20 2.09 10.41
C HIS A 300 15.15 1.06 9.98
N ASN A 301 15.46 0.19 9.00
CA ASN A 301 14.53 -0.84 8.55
C ASN A 301 14.42 -1.96 9.59
N TRP A 302 13.19 -2.33 9.95
CA TRP A 302 12.87 -3.41 10.89
C TRP A 302 13.46 -3.23 12.30
N SER A 303 13.80 -2.00 12.70
CA SER A 303 14.42 -1.68 13.98
C SER A 303 13.52 -0.88 14.93
N VAL A 304 12.33 -0.49 14.48
CA VAL A 304 11.40 0.29 15.29
C VAL A 304 10.90 -0.54 16.48
N LEU A 305 10.94 0.07 17.66
CA LEU A 305 10.48 -0.57 18.89
C LEU A 305 9.05 -0.14 19.22
N CYS A 306 8.28 -1.07 19.75
CA CYS A 306 6.98 -0.74 20.32
C CYS A 306 7.16 0.15 21.57
N PRO A 307 6.45 1.29 21.67
CA PRO A 307 6.59 2.21 22.81
C PRO A 307 5.95 1.67 24.10
N LEU A 308 5.23 0.54 24.06
CA LEU A 308 4.66 -0.12 25.22
C LEU A 308 5.32 -1.48 25.42
N SER A 309 5.64 -1.81 26.69
CA SER A 309 6.03 -3.18 27.05
C SER A 309 4.85 -4.14 26.90
N LEU A 310 5.10 -5.45 26.83
CA LEU A 310 4.03 -6.45 26.78
C LEU A 310 3.11 -6.41 28.01
N ASP A 311 3.66 -6.10 29.18
CA ASP A 311 2.87 -5.97 30.41
C ASP A 311 1.98 -4.73 30.40
N ASP A 312 2.50 -3.61 29.86
CA ASP A 312 1.72 -2.38 29.69
C ASP A 312 0.61 -2.56 28.67
N HIS A 313 0.85 -3.30 27.58
CA HIS A 313 -0.18 -3.65 26.60
C HIS A 313 -1.40 -4.33 27.25
N ARG A 314 -1.21 -5.23 28.20
CA ARG A 314 -2.32 -5.91 28.89
C ARG A 314 -3.21 -4.97 29.68
N ARG A 315 -2.69 -3.85 30.14
CA ARG A 315 -3.37 -2.85 30.99
C ARG A 315 -3.71 -1.56 30.25
N TRP A 316 -3.34 -1.50 28.99
CA TRP A 316 -3.50 -0.27 28.21
C TRP A 316 -4.98 0.06 27.98
N PRO A 317 -5.44 1.31 28.28
CA PRO A 317 -6.83 1.71 28.12
C PRO A 317 -7.35 1.61 26.69
N GLY A 318 -6.47 1.74 25.70
CA GLY A 318 -6.81 1.58 24.28
C GLY A 318 -7.41 0.23 23.92
N ASN A 319 -7.18 -0.83 24.72
CA ASN A 319 -7.76 -2.14 24.47
C ASN A 319 -9.30 -2.11 24.49
N SER A 320 -9.93 -1.28 25.34
CA SER A 320 -11.38 -1.11 25.34
C SER A 320 -11.86 -0.41 24.07
N ILE A 321 -11.11 0.60 23.61
CA ILE A 321 -11.42 1.33 22.36
C ILE A 321 -11.33 0.39 21.16
N ILE A 322 -10.30 -0.46 21.08
CA ILE A 322 -10.15 -1.47 20.03
C ILE A 322 -11.31 -2.46 20.05
N ALA A 323 -11.70 -2.93 21.26
CA ALA A 323 -12.83 -3.82 21.41
C ALA A 323 -14.15 -3.18 20.93
N ASP A 324 -14.35 -1.90 21.22
CA ASP A 324 -15.54 -1.15 20.78
C ASP A 324 -15.54 -0.94 19.27
N ILE A 325 -14.40 -0.62 18.66
CA ILE A 325 -14.25 -0.56 17.19
C ILE A 325 -14.62 -1.90 16.57
N ASN A 326 -14.08 -3.01 17.07
CA ASN A 326 -14.37 -4.33 16.53
C ASN A 326 -15.83 -4.73 16.69
N ARG A 327 -16.48 -4.37 17.80
CA ARG A 327 -17.92 -4.61 18.01
C ARG A 327 -18.78 -3.77 17.06
N SER A 328 -18.49 -2.48 16.94
CA SER A 328 -19.26 -1.55 16.10
C SER A 328 -19.10 -1.83 14.59
N THR A 329 -18.08 -2.58 14.20
CA THR A 329 -17.79 -2.95 12.82
C THR A 329 -18.07 -4.44 12.52
N ASP A 330 -18.71 -5.14 13.43
CA ASP A 330 -19.06 -6.56 13.32
C ASP A 330 -17.84 -7.48 13.12
N ARG A 331 -16.69 -7.10 13.72
CA ARG A 331 -15.43 -7.86 13.71
C ARG A 331 -15.18 -8.62 15.02
N TRP A 332 -16.11 -8.54 15.95
CA TRP A 332 -16.06 -9.26 17.23
C TRP A 332 -16.82 -10.59 17.10
N PRO A 333 -16.26 -11.73 17.56
CA PRO A 333 -17.01 -12.97 17.53
C PRO A 333 -18.27 -12.83 18.38
N ALA A 334 -19.41 -13.27 17.85
CA ALA A 334 -20.63 -13.39 18.64
C ALA A 334 -20.33 -14.25 19.88
N ALA A 335 -20.83 -13.84 21.04
CA ALA A 335 -20.76 -14.67 22.25
C ALA A 335 -21.39 -16.05 21.92
N ARG A 336 -20.60 -17.10 22.03
CA ARG A 336 -21.06 -18.48 21.88
C ARG A 336 -21.89 -18.87 23.06
#